data_bcd492a188700563f474ee498521a330
#
_entry.id   bcd492a188700563f474ee498521a330
#
_cell.length_a   1.000
_cell.length_b   1.000
_cell.length_c   1.000
_cell.angle_alpha   90.00
_cell.angle_beta   90.00
_cell.angle_gamma   90.00
#
_symmetry.space_group_name_H-M   'P 1'
#
loop_
_entity.id
_entity.type
_entity.pdbx_description
1 polymer ?
#
loop_
_entity_poly.entity_id
_entity_poly.type
_entity_poly.pdbx_seq_one_letter_code
_entity_poly.pdbx_strand_id
1 'polypeptide(L)'
;MKSTMLFASAAIIRSALLSGPAGAQGSPQTVELVKVDVQELAAGYRASKVVGSTVVNEGNETIGKIDDLLVSLDGKRPYAVLSIGGFLGMGTHLVALPYDKLQFSDKKIMLPGGTKDGLRMLPEFKFSAQ
;
A
#
# COMPACT_ATOMS: atom_id res chain seq x y z
N MET A 1 -67.95 -26.67 25.75
CA MET A 1 -67.55 -26.51 25.67
C MET A 1 -66.59 -26.38 25.29
N LYS A 2 -66.25 -26.20 25.16
CA LYS A 2 -65.58 -26.08 24.94
C LYS A 2 -64.56 -25.88 24.60
N SER A 3 -64.23 -25.69 24.60
CA SER A 3 -63.39 -25.47 24.36
C SER A 3 -62.47 -25.34 24.04
N THR A 4 -62.19 -25.13 24.03
CA THR A 4 -61.42 -24.94 23.76
C THR A 4 -60.35 -24.75 23.47
N MET A 5 -60.11 -24.60 23.58
CA MET A 5 -59.30 -24.42 23.44
C MET A 5 -58.32 -24.31 23.10
N LEU A 6 -57.89 -23.99 23.02
CA LEU A 6 -57.04 -23.85 22.74
C LEU A 6 -56.08 -23.72 22.41
N PHE A 7 -55.71 -23.44 22.42
CA PHE A 7 -54.94 -23.22 22.25
C PHE A 7 -54.01 -23.14 21.89
N ALA A 8 -53.78 -22.92 21.83
CA ALA A 8 -52.97 -22.80 21.58
C ALA A 8 -52.06 -22.60 21.44
N SER A 9 -51.74 -22.27 21.53
CA SER A 9 -50.82 -22.09 21.43
C SER A 9 -49.87 -22.00 21.12
N ALA A 10 -49.65 -21.81 21.20
CA ALA A 10 -48.68 -21.68 20.94
C ALA A 10 -47.77 -21.53 20.61
N ALA A 11 -47.63 -21.21 20.65
CA ALA A 11 -46.71 -21.03 20.35
C ALA A 11 -45.72 -20.85 20.16
N ILE A 12 -45.57 -20.56 20.23
CA ILE A 12 -44.73 -20.38 20.11
C ILE A 12 -43.76 -20.18 19.91
N ILE A 13 -43.50 -19.91 20.02
CA ILE A 13 -42.58 -19.60 19.87
C ILE A 13 -41.59 -19.68 19.61
N ARG A 14 -41.39 -19.59 19.57
CA ARG A 14 -40.41 -19.47 19.41
C ARG A 14 -39.56 -19.30 19.01
N SER A 15 -39.53 -18.94 18.90
CA SER A 15 -38.74 -18.67 18.59
C SER A 15 -37.88 -18.41 18.55
N ALA A 16 -38.04 -18.21 18.80
CA ALA A 16 -37.11 -17.84 18.78
C ALA A 16 -36.23 -17.81 18.77
N LEU A 17 -36.29 -17.75 18.79
CA LEU A 17 -35.34 -17.59 18.86
C LEU A 17 -34.46 -17.63 18.51
N LEU A 18 -34.43 -17.55 18.28
CA LEU A 18 -33.55 -17.53 18.08
C LEU A 18 -32.83 -17.16 17.78
N SER A 19 -32.90 -16.90 17.59
CA SER A 19 -32.26 -16.46 17.40
C SER A 19 -31.41 -16.08 17.60
N GLY A 20 -31.30 -15.71 17.68
CA GLY A 20 -30.52 -15.23 18.02
C GLY A 20 -29.46 -15.30 18.09
N PRO A 21 -29.14 -15.40 18.26
CA PRO A 21 -27.97 -15.21 18.44
C PRO A 21 -27.17 -15.20 17.52
N ALA A 22 -27.50 -15.60 16.91
CA ALA A 22 -26.65 -15.72 16.09
C ALA A 22 -25.99 -14.59 15.92
N GLY A 23 -26.50 -13.78 15.89
CA GLY A 23 -25.84 -12.81 15.49
C GLY A 23 -24.78 -12.50 16.14
N ALA A 24 -24.79 -12.86 17.17
CA ALA A 24 -23.79 -12.41 17.78
C ALA A 24 -22.59 -12.70 17.28
N GLN A 25 -22.42 -13.61 16.75
CA GLN A 25 -21.28 -13.83 16.33
C GLN A 25 -20.80 -12.90 15.57
N GLY A 26 -20.66 -11.87 15.86
CA GLY A 26 -20.11 -10.96 15.17
C GLY A 26 -20.37 -11.02 13.81
N SER A 27 -20.84 -10.05 13.23
CA SER A 27 -20.94 -10.09 11.85
C SER A 27 -19.60 -10.24 11.28
N PRO A 28 -19.45 -11.08 10.36
CA PRO A 28 -18.21 -11.20 9.69
C PRO A 28 -17.90 -9.89 9.05
N GLN A 29 -16.67 -9.52 9.16
CA GLN A 29 -16.26 -8.36 8.47
C GLN A 29 -16.27 -8.66 7.03
N THR A 30 -17.07 -7.96 6.29
CA THR A 30 -17.14 -8.15 4.87
C THR A 30 -16.07 -7.32 4.22
N VAL A 31 -15.14 -7.95 3.59
CA VAL A 31 -14.20 -7.23 2.77
C VAL A 31 -14.80 -7.11 1.40
N GLU A 32 -15.00 -5.88 0.97
CA GLU A 32 -15.44 -5.69 -0.38
C GLU A 32 -14.27 -5.90 -1.31
N LEU A 33 -14.38 -6.86 -2.14
CA LEU A 33 -13.32 -7.13 -3.10
C LEU A 33 -13.59 -6.34 -4.35
N VAL A 34 -12.68 -5.46 -4.66
CA VAL A 34 -12.77 -4.66 -5.86
C VAL A 34 -12.17 -5.46 -7.00
N LYS A 35 -12.90 -5.58 -8.08
CA LYS A 35 -12.36 -6.26 -9.24
C LYS A 35 -11.34 -5.36 -9.91
N VAL A 36 -10.20 -5.92 -10.25
CA VAL A 36 -9.18 -5.19 -10.98
C VAL A 36 -8.98 -5.85 -12.33
N ASP A 37 -8.58 -5.05 -13.31
CA ASP A 37 -8.23 -5.60 -14.62
C ASP A 37 -6.83 -6.18 -14.49
N VAL A 38 -6.77 -7.49 -14.39
CA VAL A 38 -5.49 -8.15 -14.11
C VAL A 38 -4.53 -8.04 -15.28
N GLN A 39 -5.04 -7.89 -16.51
CA GLN A 39 -4.15 -7.74 -17.64
C GLN A 39 -3.51 -6.37 -17.67
N GLU A 40 -4.27 -5.37 -17.36
CA GLU A 40 -3.71 -4.03 -17.25
C GLU A 40 -2.73 -3.96 -16.09
N LEU A 41 -3.10 -4.56 -14.97
CA LEU A 41 -2.24 -4.55 -13.80
C LEU A 41 -0.95 -5.32 -14.06
N ALA A 42 -1.02 -6.39 -14.84
CA ALA A 42 0.17 -7.19 -15.15
C ALA A 42 1.19 -6.42 -15.96
N ALA A 43 0.79 -5.35 -16.63
CA ALA A 43 1.72 -4.49 -17.35
C ALA A 43 2.44 -3.51 -16.44
N GLY A 44 2.09 -3.47 -15.17
CA GLY A 44 2.71 -2.57 -14.21
C GLY A 44 4.10 -3.05 -13.80
N TYR A 45 4.72 -2.26 -12.95
CA TYR A 45 6.09 -2.56 -12.53
C TYR A 45 6.07 -3.30 -11.22
N ARG A 46 6.86 -4.35 -11.14
CA ARG A 46 7.00 -5.07 -9.88
C ARG A 46 7.85 -4.28 -8.93
N ALA A 47 7.39 -4.11 -7.70
CA ALA A 47 8.16 -3.39 -6.69
C ALA A 47 9.55 -3.99 -6.51
N SER A 48 9.65 -5.31 -6.57
CA SER A 48 10.93 -5.99 -6.41
C SER A 48 11.91 -5.67 -7.54
N LYS A 49 11.40 -5.26 -8.70
CA LYS A 49 12.27 -4.86 -9.80
C LYS A 49 12.55 -3.36 -9.78
N VAL A 50 11.69 -2.60 -9.16
CA VAL A 50 11.90 -1.16 -9.01
C VAL A 50 13.04 -0.89 -8.04
N VAL A 51 13.10 -1.66 -6.95
CA VAL A 51 14.20 -1.54 -6.01
C VAL A 51 15.50 -1.91 -6.72
N GLY A 52 16.49 -1.05 -6.60
CA GLY A 52 17.78 -1.21 -7.27
C GLY A 52 17.87 -0.50 -8.61
N SER A 53 16.76 0.04 -9.09
CA SER A 53 16.76 0.71 -10.39
C SER A 53 17.40 2.09 -10.30
N THR A 54 18.00 2.51 -11.39
CA THR A 54 18.60 3.81 -11.49
C THR A 54 17.52 4.87 -11.73
N VAL A 55 17.69 6.02 -11.11
CA VAL A 55 16.78 7.16 -11.28
C VAL A 55 17.55 8.25 -12.03
N VAL A 56 16.91 8.81 -13.05
CA VAL A 56 17.51 9.88 -13.85
C VAL A 56 16.63 11.11 -13.79
N ASN A 57 17.18 12.25 -14.20
CA ASN A 57 16.40 13.48 -14.34
C ASN A 57 16.03 13.70 -15.80
N GLU A 58 15.43 14.85 -16.10
CA GLU A 58 14.99 15.14 -17.46
C GLU A 58 16.15 15.19 -18.45
N GLY A 59 17.33 15.54 -17.99
CA GLY A 59 18.51 15.54 -18.84
C GLY A 59 19.14 14.17 -18.99
N ASN A 60 18.46 13.13 -18.50
CA ASN A 60 18.96 11.77 -18.56
C ASN A 60 20.23 11.59 -17.73
N GLU A 61 20.42 12.44 -16.76
CA GLU A 61 21.55 12.34 -15.84
C GLU A 61 21.14 11.43 -14.68
N THR A 62 22.01 10.48 -14.34
CA THR A 62 21.77 9.59 -13.20
C THR A 62 21.90 10.37 -11.91
N ILE A 63 20.83 10.41 -11.13
CA ILE A 63 20.83 11.16 -9.88
C ILE A 63 20.80 10.25 -8.65
N GLY A 64 20.52 8.98 -8.83
CA GLY A 64 20.53 8.04 -7.72
C GLY A 64 19.97 6.68 -8.11
N LYS A 65 19.75 5.87 -7.09
CA LYS A 65 19.15 4.56 -7.26
C LYS A 65 18.05 4.41 -6.23
N ILE A 66 17.06 3.61 -6.56
CA ILE A 66 16.03 3.29 -5.58
C ILE A 66 16.60 2.25 -4.63
N ASP A 67 16.76 2.64 -3.38
CA ASP A 67 17.29 1.77 -2.35
C ASP A 67 16.19 0.86 -1.80
N ASP A 68 15.01 1.40 -1.62
CA ASP A 68 13.90 0.64 -1.09
C ASP A 68 12.60 1.37 -1.37
N LEU A 69 11.49 0.70 -1.13
CA LEU A 69 10.17 1.29 -1.18
C LEU A 69 9.56 1.13 0.20
N LEU A 70 8.92 2.19 0.67
CA LEU A 70 8.29 2.19 1.98
C LEU A 70 6.80 2.43 1.85
N VAL A 71 6.08 1.93 2.82
CA VAL A 71 4.67 2.25 2.95
C VAL A 71 4.51 2.94 4.29
N SER A 72 3.75 4.03 4.32
CA SER A 72 3.55 4.78 5.56
C SER A 72 2.93 3.88 6.63
N LEU A 73 3.03 4.31 7.89
CA LEU A 73 2.52 3.51 9.00
C LEU A 73 1.05 3.18 8.87
N ASP A 74 0.27 4.07 8.26
CA ASP A 74 -1.15 3.80 8.04
C ASP A 74 -1.39 2.86 6.86
N GLY A 75 -0.34 2.45 6.15
CA GLY A 75 -0.44 1.53 5.04
C GLY A 75 -0.97 2.13 3.76
N LYS A 76 -1.10 3.46 3.68
CA LYS A 76 -1.82 4.04 2.57
C LYS A 76 -0.97 4.78 1.56
N ARG A 77 0.25 5.14 1.90
CA ARG A 77 1.05 5.94 0.99
C ARG A 77 2.41 5.31 0.75
N PRO A 78 2.77 5.14 -0.50
CA PRO A 78 4.09 4.63 -0.81
C PRO A 78 5.10 5.75 -0.93
N TYR A 79 6.32 5.45 -0.53
CA TYR A 79 7.45 6.36 -0.65
C TYR A 79 8.62 5.59 -1.25
N ALA A 80 9.48 6.30 -1.94
CA ALA A 80 10.70 5.71 -2.46
C ALA A 80 11.87 6.25 -1.67
N VAL A 81 12.77 5.36 -1.28
CA VAL A 81 14.02 5.77 -0.65
C VAL A 81 15.09 5.70 -1.73
N LEU A 82 15.72 6.84 -2.00
CA LEU A 82 16.74 6.93 -3.01
C LEU A 82 18.10 7.01 -2.35
N SER A 83 19.04 6.31 -2.93
CA SER A 83 20.43 6.38 -2.53
C SER A 83 21.12 7.34 -3.50
N ILE A 84 21.61 8.44 -2.98
CA ILE A 84 22.34 9.43 -3.77
C ILE A 84 23.79 9.14 -3.54
N GLY A 85 24.43 8.59 -4.54
CA GLY A 85 25.77 8.09 -4.37
C GLY A 85 26.81 9.15 -4.17
N GLY A 86 27.74 8.87 -3.29
CA GLY A 86 29.00 9.49 -3.27
C GLY A 86 29.96 8.69 -4.13
N PHE A 87 31.13 9.21 -4.35
CA PHE A 87 32.14 8.50 -5.09
C PHE A 87 32.58 7.27 -4.32
N LEU A 88 32.66 6.17 -5.01
CA LEU A 88 33.17 4.91 -4.44
C LEU A 88 32.39 4.44 -3.23
N GLY A 89 31.11 4.72 -3.20
CA GLY A 89 30.28 4.25 -2.08
C GLY A 89 30.45 5.01 -0.80
N MET A 90 31.32 6.00 -0.80
CA MET A 90 31.52 6.81 0.40
C MET A 90 30.55 7.96 0.40
N GLY A 91 29.93 8.20 1.55
CA GLY A 91 29.04 9.34 1.65
C GLY A 91 27.70 9.13 0.96
N THR A 92 27.26 7.91 0.83
CA THR A 92 25.94 7.66 0.31
C THR A 92 24.90 8.32 1.20
N HIS A 93 24.00 9.06 0.58
CA HIS A 93 22.97 9.81 1.30
C HIS A 93 21.62 9.24 0.88
N LEU A 94 20.82 8.81 1.85
CA LEU A 94 19.49 8.31 1.57
C LEU A 94 18.48 9.43 1.74
N VAL A 95 17.54 9.52 0.81
CA VAL A 95 16.44 10.48 0.92
C VAL A 95 15.15 9.76 0.62
N ALA A 96 14.06 10.24 1.20
CA ALA A 96 12.73 9.65 0.98
C ALA A 96 11.88 10.64 0.21
N LEU A 97 11.19 10.12 -0.80
CA LEU A 97 10.32 10.92 -1.65
C LEU A 97 8.99 10.22 -1.80
N PRO A 98 7.88 10.97 -1.94
CA PRO A 98 6.64 10.32 -2.31
C PRO A 98 6.80 9.58 -3.62
N TYR A 99 6.26 8.38 -3.67
CA TYR A 99 6.41 7.53 -4.84
C TYR A 99 5.85 8.19 -6.10
N ASP A 100 4.79 8.99 -5.95
CA ASP A 100 4.13 9.62 -7.08
C ASP A 100 4.95 10.75 -7.70
N LYS A 101 6.07 11.13 -7.10
CA LYS A 101 6.96 12.09 -7.73
C LYS A 101 7.83 11.46 -8.81
N LEU A 102 7.87 10.13 -8.86
CA LEU A 102 8.64 9.43 -9.87
C LEU A 102 7.77 9.16 -11.08
N GLN A 103 8.35 9.26 -12.25
CA GLN A 103 7.69 8.93 -13.50
C GLN A 103 8.32 7.66 -14.06
N PHE A 104 7.47 6.71 -14.41
CA PHE A 104 7.93 5.44 -14.93
C PHE A 104 7.64 5.38 -16.42
N SER A 105 8.64 5.03 -17.19
CA SER A 105 8.48 4.75 -18.59
C SER A 105 9.27 3.50 -18.91
N ASP A 106 9.12 2.99 -20.11
CA ASP A 106 9.52 1.64 -20.46
C ASP A 106 10.80 1.14 -19.83
N LYS A 107 11.79 1.90 -19.69
CA LYS A 107 13.05 1.43 -19.14
C LYS A 107 13.69 2.45 -18.22
N LYS A 108 12.95 3.46 -17.82
CA LYS A 108 13.53 4.53 -17.04
C LYS A 108 12.62 4.92 -15.90
N ILE A 109 13.24 5.27 -14.80
CA ILE A 109 12.55 5.91 -13.69
C ILE A 109 13.13 7.31 -13.64
N MET A 110 12.26 8.30 -13.79
CA MET A 110 12.68 9.69 -13.86
C MET A 110 12.09 10.46 -12.69
N LEU A 111 12.90 11.33 -12.13
CA LEU A 111 12.46 12.31 -11.14
C LEU A 111 12.53 13.68 -11.79
N PRO A 112 11.41 14.21 -12.27
CA PRO A 112 11.43 15.53 -12.92
C PRO A 112 11.92 16.60 -11.95
N GLY A 113 12.78 17.45 -12.43
CA GLY A 113 13.36 18.52 -11.61
C GLY A 113 14.40 18.06 -10.62
N GLY A 114 14.76 16.79 -10.63
CA GLY A 114 15.72 16.28 -9.67
C GLY A 114 17.14 16.62 -10.06
N THR A 115 17.96 16.93 -9.06
CA THR A 115 19.40 17.06 -9.22
C THR A 115 20.06 16.40 -8.03
N LYS A 116 21.30 15.95 -8.24
CA LYS A 116 22.02 15.36 -7.10
C LYS A 116 22.17 16.35 -5.97
N ASP A 117 22.50 17.59 -6.30
CA ASP A 117 22.70 18.60 -5.27
C ASP A 117 21.41 18.90 -4.54
N GLY A 118 20.29 19.01 -5.25
CA GLY A 118 19.00 19.25 -4.61
C GLY A 118 18.62 18.12 -3.71
N LEU A 119 18.86 16.89 -4.13
CA LEU A 119 18.51 15.74 -3.30
C LEU A 119 19.40 15.65 -2.07
N ARG A 120 20.67 15.99 -2.21
CA ARG A 120 21.56 15.98 -1.04
C ARG A 120 21.19 17.02 -0.01
N MET A 121 20.47 18.04 -0.39
CA MET A 121 20.02 19.06 0.56
C MET A 121 18.80 18.60 1.36
N LEU A 122 18.14 17.53 0.97
CA LEU A 122 17.03 17.01 1.73
C LEU A 122 17.56 16.34 3.00
N PRO A 123 16.73 16.28 4.06
CA PRO A 123 17.16 15.59 5.26
C PRO A 123 17.51 14.14 4.96
N GLU A 124 18.55 13.66 5.58
CA GLU A 124 18.96 12.29 5.38
C GLU A 124 17.94 11.34 5.99
N PHE A 125 17.55 10.35 5.23
CA PHE A 125 16.63 9.33 5.71
C PHE A 125 17.42 8.18 6.35
N LYS A 126 16.93 7.69 7.46
CA LYS A 126 17.48 6.50 8.10
C LYS A 126 16.33 5.58 8.47
N PHE A 127 16.49 4.31 8.16
CA PHE A 127 15.48 3.34 8.56
C PHE A 127 15.49 3.21 10.06
N SER A 128 14.30 3.10 10.65
CA SER A 128 14.24 2.81 12.06
C SER A 128 14.50 1.32 12.28
N ALA A 129 14.94 0.99 13.48
CA ALA A 129 15.14 -0.41 13.83
C ALA A 129 13.79 -1.13 13.85
N GLN A 130 13.75 -2.37 13.37
CA GLN A 130 12.54 -3.18 13.36
C GLN A 130 12.78 -4.51 14.04
#